data_d96f659e10e4dc2e2c383e3cf2879cb1
#
_entry.id   d96f659e10e4dc2e2c383e3cf2879cb1
#
_cell.length_a   1.000
_cell.length_b   1.000
_cell.length_c   1.000
_cell.angle_alpha   90.00
_cell.angle_beta   90.00
_cell.angle_gamma   90.00
#
_symmetry.space_group_name_H-M   'P 1'
#
loop_
_entity.id
_entity.type
_entity.pdbx_description
1 polymer ?
#
loop_
_entity_poly.entity_id
_entity_poly.type
_entity_poly.pdbx_seq_one_letter_code
_entity_poly.pdbx_strand_id
1 'polypeptide(L)'
;SKDKTDEEYVVPEGTEIINEHAFVPNCHLQVLTLPLSLKELGDYALAGSDLKTIIWNNYPAIVGDYIWGFTSNIGISKLSSFLTTENSNNCISVDGVLFSKDKKKLLGFPPAKIGNRLGGKYEIPEGTEIIGKEAFLSADIAVVVLPSTVNRIEKRAFSVSSLAIAGSYLNTDALSNVFCKAMTPPEVIWNPFVEPEYIDLYVPEESADTYRNTDYWKRFRTINGTKGDSGIQQMKQSPNLESWIENDILYIECDETMSKITVYDTNGTCFWQGDIHENKWHMATGEFPKGVLLLEVTTSGGKRTEIKLLN
;
A
#
# COMPACT_ATOMS: atom_id res chain seq x y z
N SER A 1 -24.08 -1.74 26.27
CA SER A 1 -24.42 -0.33 26.46
C SER A 1 -24.31 0.37 25.13
N LYS A 2 -25.45 0.85 24.60
CA LYS A 2 -25.61 1.38 23.24
C LYS A 2 -25.11 2.82 23.04
N ASP A 3 -24.46 3.42 24.01
CA ASP A 3 -24.17 4.87 24.03
C ASP A 3 -22.70 5.19 24.38
N LYS A 4 -21.73 4.36 23.92
CA LYS A 4 -20.33 4.78 24.01
C LYS A 4 -19.96 5.56 22.76
N THR A 5 -19.89 6.88 22.93
CA THR A 5 -19.34 7.86 21.97
C THR A 5 -17.83 8.03 22.13
N ASP A 6 -17.16 7.14 22.90
CA ASP A 6 -15.74 7.24 23.16
C ASP A 6 -14.95 6.89 21.90
N GLU A 7 -14.18 7.83 21.40
CA GLU A 7 -13.29 7.66 20.24
C GLU A 7 -12.08 6.77 20.56
N GLU A 8 -11.79 6.55 21.85
CA GLU A 8 -10.64 5.77 22.33
C GLU A 8 -11.12 4.64 23.25
N TYR A 9 -10.52 3.48 23.11
CA TYR A 9 -10.78 2.35 23.99
C TYR A 9 -9.48 1.62 24.36
N VAL A 10 -9.27 1.43 25.65
CA VAL A 10 -8.17 0.63 26.18
C VAL A 10 -8.76 -0.72 26.62
N VAL A 11 -8.34 -1.78 25.97
CA VAL A 11 -8.73 -3.15 26.37
C VAL A 11 -8.09 -3.43 27.74
N PRO A 12 -8.89 -3.83 28.77
CA PRO A 12 -8.38 -4.05 30.10
C PRO A 12 -7.24 -5.07 30.14
N GLU A 13 -6.21 -4.77 30.93
CA GLU A 13 -5.13 -5.74 31.18
C GLU A 13 -5.68 -7.00 31.85
N GLY A 14 -5.16 -8.15 31.48
CA GLY A 14 -5.71 -9.46 31.83
C GLY A 14 -6.64 -10.05 30.77
N THR A 15 -7.04 -9.27 29.75
CA THR A 15 -7.75 -9.81 28.59
C THR A 15 -6.78 -10.62 27.75
N GLU A 16 -7.02 -11.92 27.64
CA GLU A 16 -6.17 -12.84 26.88
C GLU A 16 -6.70 -13.14 25.48
N ILE A 17 -8.02 -13.05 25.28
CA ILE A 17 -8.69 -13.41 24.02
C ILE A 17 -9.63 -12.28 23.62
N ILE A 18 -9.52 -11.85 22.37
CA ILE A 18 -10.49 -11.00 21.69
C ILE A 18 -11.14 -11.86 20.60
N ASN A 19 -12.43 -12.14 20.77
CA ASN A 19 -13.17 -13.03 19.89
C ASN A 19 -13.38 -12.46 18.49
N GLU A 20 -13.86 -13.31 17.58
CA GLU A 20 -14.26 -12.90 16.25
C GLU A 20 -15.29 -11.77 16.30
N HIS A 21 -15.19 -10.82 15.36
CA HIS A 21 -16.09 -9.67 15.24
C HIS A 21 -16.23 -8.80 16.51
N ALA A 22 -15.30 -8.85 17.46
CA ALA A 22 -15.42 -8.20 18.77
C ALA A 22 -15.65 -6.69 18.70
N PHE A 23 -15.13 -6.01 17.69
CA PHE A 23 -15.26 -4.57 17.46
C PHE A 23 -16.11 -4.21 16.23
N VAL A 24 -16.94 -5.12 15.75
CA VAL A 24 -17.80 -4.95 14.57
C VAL A 24 -19.28 -4.81 14.97
N PRO A 25 -20.07 -3.86 14.41
CA PRO A 25 -19.62 -2.60 13.82
C PRO A 25 -19.41 -1.54 14.92
N ASN A 26 -18.27 -0.91 14.96
CA ASN A 26 -18.00 0.19 15.88
C ASN A 26 -17.58 1.45 15.08
N CYS A 27 -18.57 2.26 14.71
CA CYS A 27 -18.39 3.43 13.85
C CYS A 27 -17.79 4.65 14.55
N HIS A 28 -17.45 4.59 15.86
CA HIS A 28 -16.96 5.74 16.61
C HIS A 28 -15.55 5.56 17.15
N LEU A 29 -15.09 4.31 17.27
CA LEU A 29 -13.79 4.01 17.83
C LEU A 29 -12.68 4.34 16.83
N GLN A 30 -11.81 5.29 17.17
CA GLN A 30 -10.70 5.73 16.35
C GLN A 30 -9.35 5.20 16.84
N VAL A 31 -9.19 5.02 18.15
CA VAL A 31 -7.96 4.53 18.77
C VAL A 31 -8.25 3.32 19.66
N LEU A 32 -7.55 2.24 19.40
CA LEU A 32 -7.66 1.01 20.20
C LEU A 32 -6.30 0.67 20.80
N THR A 33 -6.25 0.51 22.11
CA THR A 33 -5.06 0.00 22.81
C THR A 33 -5.27 -1.46 23.21
N LEU A 34 -4.38 -2.34 22.77
CA LEU A 34 -4.39 -3.77 23.08
C LEU A 34 -3.46 -4.09 24.27
N PRO A 35 -3.86 -5.01 25.17
CA PRO A 35 -3.14 -5.27 26.40
C PRO A 35 -1.88 -6.15 26.18
N LEU A 36 -0.98 -6.16 27.15
CA LEU A 36 0.18 -7.06 27.17
C LEU A 36 -0.23 -8.53 27.29
N SER A 37 -1.36 -8.79 27.96
CA SER A 37 -1.89 -10.13 28.22
C SER A 37 -2.51 -10.81 26.99
N LEU A 38 -2.67 -10.11 25.85
CA LEU A 38 -3.35 -10.63 24.67
C LEU A 38 -2.59 -11.82 24.07
N LYS A 39 -3.27 -12.97 23.96
CA LYS A 39 -2.75 -14.22 23.39
C LYS A 39 -3.41 -14.60 22.08
N GLU A 40 -4.67 -14.19 21.89
CA GLU A 40 -5.47 -14.54 20.73
C GLU A 40 -6.32 -13.38 20.25
N LEU A 41 -6.34 -13.18 18.93
CA LEU A 41 -7.18 -12.24 18.22
C LEU A 41 -7.97 -13.02 17.15
N GLY A 42 -9.28 -13.07 17.30
CA GLY A 42 -10.17 -13.85 16.44
C GLY A 42 -10.36 -13.27 15.04
N ASP A 43 -11.01 -14.04 14.19
CA ASP A 43 -11.31 -13.64 12.82
C ASP A 43 -12.14 -12.35 12.78
N TYR A 44 -11.82 -11.45 11.85
CA TYR A 44 -12.53 -10.18 11.68
C TYR A 44 -12.65 -9.32 12.96
N ALA A 45 -11.83 -9.54 13.96
CA ALA A 45 -12.00 -8.91 15.29
C ALA A 45 -12.07 -7.39 15.23
N LEU A 46 -11.36 -6.76 14.31
CA LEU A 46 -11.25 -5.31 14.13
C LEU A 46 -11.90 -4.82 12.81
N ALA A 47 -12.60 -5.71 12.10
CA ALA A 47 -13.18 -5.43 10.80
C ALA A 47 -14.31 -4.39 10.90
N GLY A 48 -14.43 -3.52 9.89
CA GLY A 48 -15.53 -2.56 9.79
C GLY A 48 -15.55 -1.49 10.89
N SER A 49 -14.45 -1.30 11.61
CA SER A 49 -14.28 -0.22 12.58
C SER A 49 -13.76 1.05 11.90
N ASP A 50 -14.06 2.22 12.49
CA ASP A 50 -13.50 3.51 12.07
C ASP A 50 -12.08 3.76 12.63
N LEU A 51 -11.38 2.69 13.05
CA LEU A 51 -10.05 2.77 13.64
C LEU A 51 -9.07 3.49 12.69
N LYS A 52 -8.36 4.45 13.28
CA LYS A 52 -7.24 5.18 12.65
C LYS A 52 -5.90 4.67 13.19
N THR A 53 -5.89 4.29 14.46
CA THR A 53 -4.67 3.87 15.17
C THR A 53 -4.93 2.66 16.07
N ILE A 54 -4.02 1.69 16.02
CA ILE A 54 -3.99 0.60 16.98
C ILE A 54 -2.65 0.64 17.71
N ILE A 55 -2.72 0.63 19.05
CA ILE A 55 -1.55 0.60 19.94
C ILE A 55 -1.35 -0.85 20.41
N TRP A 56 -0.26 -1.45 19.96
CA TRP A 56 0.11 -2.84 20.25
C TRP A 56 1.09 -2.91 21.43
N ASN A 57 0.64 -3.44 22.56
CA ASN A 57 1.52 -3.76 23.67
C ASN A 57 2.07 -5.17 23.57
N ASN A 58 1.36 -6.05 22.88
CA ASN A 58 1.79 -7.41 22.56
C ASN A 58 1.14 -7.83 21.24
N TYR A 59 1.91 -8.47 20.35
CA TYR A 59 1.35 -9.12 19.17
C TYR A 59 0.99 -10.56 19.57
N PRO A 60 -0.30 -10.97 19.46
CA PRO A 60 -0.73 -12.26 19.97
C PRO A 60 -0.14 -13.42 19.17
N ALA A 61 0.01 -14.58 19.84
CA ALA A 61 0.54 -15.78 19.20
C ALA A 61 -0.44 -16.39 18.19
N ILE A 62 -1.74 -16.22 18.43
CA ILE A 62 -2.81 -16.69 17.56
C ILE A 62 -3.50 -15.45 16.97
N VAL A 63 -3.42 -15.36 15.65
CA VAL A 63 -4.04 -14.27 14.88
C VAL A 63 -4.98 -14.87 13.84
N GLY A 64 -6.26 -14.54 13.96
CA GLY A 64 -7.32 -14.93 13.06
C GLY A 64 -7.11 -14.43 11.63
N ASP A 65 -8.03 -14.77 10.77
CA ASP A 65 -8.04 -14.30 9.38
C ASP A 65 -8.79 -12.97 9.30
N TYR A 66 -8.35 -12.09 8.38
CA TYR A 66 -9.00 -10.80 8.08
C TYR A 66 -9.22 -9.89 9.29
N ILE A 67 -8.25 -9.84 10.22
CA ILE A 67 -8.42 -9.15 11.52
C ILE A 67 -8.77 -7.67 11.40
N TRP A 68 -8.28 -6.93 10.41
CA TRP A 68 -8.68 -5.53 10.11
C TRP A 68 -9.64 -5.40 8.93
N GLY A 69 -10.20 -6.51 8.51
CA GLY A 69 -11.40 -6.61 7.72
C GLY A 69 -11.28 -6.50 6.23
N PHE A 70 -11.83 -7.52 5.59
CA PHE A 70 -12.33 -7.44 4.23
C PHE A 70 -13.81 -7.07 4.32
N THR A 71 -14.16 -5.80 4.18
CA THR A 71 -15.56 -5.40 4.20
C THR A 71 -16.00 -4.99 2.81
N SER A 72 -16.63 -5.93 2.11
CA SER A 72 -17.25 -5.70 0.80
C SER A 72 -18.35 -4.62 0.80
N ASN A 73 -18.76 -4.11 1.98
CA ASN A 73 -19.92 -3.22 2.10
C ASN A 73 -19.74 -2.00 3.02
N ILE A 74 -18.61 -1.82 3.72
CA ILE A 74 -18.48 -0.77 4.73
C ILE A 74 -17.18 0.02 4.55
N GLY A 75 -17.06 0.75 3.45
CA GLY A 75 -16.05 1.81 3.32
C GLY A 75 -14.57 1.38 3.33
N ILE A 76 -13.73 2.29 2.90
CA ILE A 76 -12.27 2.14 2.91
C ILE A 76 -11.79 2.17 4.37
N SER A 77 -10.91 1.25 4.76
CA SER A 77 -10.27 1.27 6.08
C SER A 77 -9.62 2.64 6.33
N LYS A 78 -9.86 3.20 7.52
CA LYS A 78 -9.23 4.47 7.96
C LYS A 78 -7.94 4.24 8.73
N LEU A 79 -7.57 2.97 8.95
CA LEU A 79 -6.41 2.58 9.74
C LEU A 79 -5.11 3.02 9.06
N SER A 80 -4.50 4.07 9.60
CA SER A 80 -3.32 4.73 9.03
C SER A 80 -2.04 4.51 9.83
N SER A 81 -2.14 4.03 11.06
CA SER A 81 -0.96 3.86 11.91
C SER A 81 -1.10 2.71 12.92
N PHE A 82 -0.03 1.95 13.06
CA PHE A 82 0.22 1.10 14.22
C PHE A 82 1.24 1.79 15.13
N LEU A 83 1.01 1.73 16.44
CA LEU A 83 1.93 2.22 17.44
C LEU A 83 2.28 1.08 18.42
N THR A 84 3.39 1.24 19.13
CA THR A 84 3.77 0.37 20.24
C THR A 84 4.21 1.23 21.41
N THR A 85 3.98 0.76 22.63
CA THR A 85 4.54 1.39 23.83
C THR A 85 5.95 0.87 24.09
N GLU A 86 6.67 1.54 24.97
CA GLU A 86 8.01 1.11 25.43
C GLU A 86 7.97 -0.29 26.06
N ASN A 87 6.85 -0.65 26.67
CA ASN A 87 6.63 -1.94 27.33
C ASN A 87 6.25 -3.06 26.35
N SER A 88 6.13 -2.80 25.06
CA SER A 88 5.81 -3.84 24.09
C SER A 88 6.85 -4.97 24.11
N ASN A 89 6.38 -6.22 24.28
CA ASN A 89 7.25 -7.38 24.47
C ASN A 89 7.88 -7.88 23.17
N ASN A 90 7.08 -8.10 22.15
CA ASN A 90 7.45 -8.89 20.96
C ASN A 90 7.23 -8.17 19.64
N CYS A 91 6.76 -6.93 19.67
CA CYS A 91 6.57 -6.13 18.47
C CYS A 91 7.09 -4.70 18.64
N ILE A 92 7.31 -4.02 17.54
CA ILE A 92 7.75 -2.63 17.48
C ILE A 92 7.12 -1.95 16.27
N SER A 93 6.69 -0.71 16.44
CA SER A 93 6.29 0.15 15.33
C SER A 93 7.49 0.90 14.78
N VAL A 94 7.64 0.87 13.48
CA VAL A 94 8.62 1.68 12.75
C VAL A 94 7.86 2.48 11.71
N ASP A 95 7.86 3.79 11.86
CA ASP A 95 7.08 4.68 10.99
C ASP A 95 5.63 4.22 10.78
N GLY A 96 4.96 3.83 11.86
CA GLY A 96 3.56 3.39 11.85
C GLY A 96 3.31 2.00 11.26
N VAL A 97 4.33 1.28 10.84
CA VAL A 97 4.27 -0.12 10.37
C VAL A 97 4.70 -1.05 11.49
N LEU A 98 3.99 -2.16 11.67
CA LEU A 98 4.24 -3.10 12.75
C LEU A 98 5.20 -4.20 12.34
N PHE A 99 6.24 -4.38 13.13
CA PHE A 99 7.25 -5.43 12.98
C PHE A 99 7.39 -6.27 14.26
N SER A 100 7.98 -7.46 14.14
CA SER A 100 8.53 -8.17 15.29
C SER A 100 9.61 -7.31 15.98
N LYS A 101 9.87 -7.55 17.26
CA LYS A 101 10.80 -6.73 18.06
C LYS A 101 12.20 -6.67 17.49
N ASP A 102 12.66 -7.76 16.86
CA ASP A 102 13.95 -7.87 16.16
C ASP A 102 13.92 -7.31 14.72
N LYS A 103 12.75 -6.81 14.28
CA LYS A 103 12.47 -6.26 12.93
C LYS A 103 12.63 -7.26 11.77
N LYS A 104 12.77 -8.55 12.07
CA LYS A 104 12.92 -9.58 11.03
C LYS A 104 11.62 -9.97 10.36
N LYS A 105 10.48 -9.74 11.01
CA LYS A 105 9.16 -10.03 10.45
C LYS A 105 8.32 -8.77 10.39
N LEU A 106 7.80 -8.44 9.20
CA LEU A 106 6.75 -7.44 9.02
C LEU A 106 5.42 -8.09 9.41
N LEU A 107 4.79 -7.58 10.46
CA LEU A 107 3.55 -8.13 11.04
C LEU A 107 2.29 -7.47 10.47
N GLY A 108 2.35 -6.17 10.14
CA GLY A 108 1.20 -5.46 9.60
C GLY A 108 1.57 -4.10 9.02
N PHE A 109 0.96 -3.79 7.88
CA PHE A 109 1.02 -2.49 7.22
C PHE A 109 -0.38 -1.87 7.26
N PRO A 110 -0.55 -0.65 7.82
CA PRO A 110 -1.87 -0.06 7.94
C PRO A 110 -2.49 0.22 6.57
N PRO A 111 -3.73 -0.22 6.31
CA PRO A 111 -4.36 -0.09 4.98
C PRO A 111 -4.39 1.33 4.42
N ALA A 112 -4.63 2.33 5.27
CA ALA A 112 -4.72 3.74 4.86
C ALA A 112 -3.42 4.54 5.06
N LYS A 113 -2.27 3.88 5.32
CA LYS A 113 -1.00 4.57 5.61
C LYS A 113 -0.51 5.43 4.45
N ILE A 114 -0.64 4.95 3.24
CA ILE A 114 -0.29 5.70 2.03
C ILE A 114 -1.58 6.27 1.46
N GLY A 115 -2.13 7.27 2.11
CA GLY A 115 -3.47 7.83 1.88
C GLY A 115 -3.73 8.48 0.51
N ASN A 116 -3.23 7.91 -0.56
CA ASN A 116 -3.48 8.34 -1.93
C ASN A 116 -4.01 7.17 -2.76
N ARG A 117 -5.24 7.25 -3.22
CA ARG A 117 -5.91 6.31 -4.14
C ARG A 117 -5.18 6.08 -5.49
N LEU A 118 -3.96 6.57 -5.63
CA LEU A 118 -3.16 6.52 -6.86
C LEU A 118 -2.01 5.52 -6.79
N GLY A 119 -2.14 4.48 -5.94
CA GLY A 119 -1.20 3.37 -5.94
C GLY A 119 0.18 3.74 -5.40
N GLY A 120 0.28 3.98 -4.09
CA GLY A 120 1.55 4.29 -3.45
C GLY A 120 2.60 3.18 -3.56
N LYS A 121 3.85 3.57 -3.40
CA LYS A 121 5.01 2.67 -3.30
C LYS A 121 5.41 2.48 -1.84
N TYR A 122 5.67 1.24 -1.45
CA TYR A 122 6.31 0.95 -0.18
C TYR A 122 7.56 0.08 -0.36
N GLU A 123 8.65 0.52 0.23
CA GLU A 123 9.91 -0.23 0.28
C GLU A 123 10.07 -0.83 1.69
N ILE A 124 10.07 -2.17 1.74
CA ILE A 124 10.24 -2.91 2.99
C ILE A 124 11.71 -2.80 3.40
N PRO A 125 12.01 -2.42 4.66
CA PRO A 125 13.38 -2.24 5.12
C PRO A 125 14.25 -3.48 4.96
N GLU A 126 15.51 -3.28 4.58
CA GLU A 126 16.52 -4.35 4.61
C GLU A 126 16.66 -4.94 6.03
N GLY A 127 16.95 -6.23 6.09
CA GLY A 127 16.93 -6.99 7.34
C GLY A 127 15.57 -7.65 7.64
N THR A 128 14.49 -7.27 6.94
CA THR A 128 13.23 -8.02 7.01
C THR A 128 13.38 -9.34 6.28
N GLU A 129 13.17 -10.44 6.96
CA GLU A 129 13.31 -11.80 6.46
C GLU A 129 11.96 -12.42 6.09
N ILE A 130 10.90 -12.04 6.82
CA ILE A 130 9.56 -12.64 6.69
C ILE A 130 8.51 -11.55 6.49
N ILE A 131 7.64 -11.75 5.48
CA ILE A 131 6.41 -10.98 5.35
C ILE A 131 5.29 -11.80 5.97
N GLY A 132 4.70 -11.28 7.03
CA GLY A 132 3.72 -11.98 7.85
C GLY A 132 2.39 -12.23 7.14
N LYS A 133 1.61 -13.13 7.73
CA LYS A 133 0.24 -13.43 7.30
C LYS A 133 -0.58 -12.15 7.21
N GLU A 134 -1.19 -11.92 6.04
CA GLU A 134 -2.07 -10.78 5.78
C GLU A 134 -1.45 -9.40 6.10
N ALA A 135 -0.11 -9.31 6.06
CA ALA A 135 0.60 -8.10 6.48
C ALA A 135 0.20 -6.85 5.71
N PHE A 136 -0.18 -6.97 4.44
CA PHE A 136 -0.69 -5.88 3.59
C PHE A 136 -2.17 -6.06 3.25
N LEU A 137 -2.94 -6.70 4.13
CA LEU A 137 -4.36 -6.88 3.92
C LEU A 137 -5.06 -5.54 3.73
N SER A 138 -5.78 -5.39 2.62
CA SER A 138 -6.51 -4.17 2.25
C SER A 138 -5.63 -2.91 2.12
N ALA A 139 -4.31 -3.05 2.02
CA ALA A 139 -3.42 -1.91 1.82
C ALA A 139 -3.61 -1.29 0.43
N ASP A 140 -3.58 0.04 0.39
CA ASP A 140 -3.66 0.82 -0.84
C ASP A 140 -2.23 1.08 -1.38
N ILE A 141 -1.65 0.04 -2.01
CA ILE A 141 -0.31 0.09 -2.61
C ILE A 141 -0.33 -0.53 -4.00
N ALA A 142 0.25 0.15 -4.99
CA ALA A 142 0.44 -0.39 -6.33
C ALA A 142 1.83 -1.01 -6.52
N VAL A 143 2.79 -0.61 -5.71
CA VAL A 143 4.18 -1.01 -5.84
C VAL A 143 4.75 -1.41 -4.49
N VAL A 144 5.35 -2.61 -4.44
CA VAL A 144 6.12 -3.04 -3.26
C VAL A 144 7.53 -3.43 -3.64
N VAL A 145 8.49 -3.04 -2.79
CA VAL A 145 9.88 -3.47 -2.91
C VAL A 145 10.20 -4.40 -1.75
N LEU A 146 10.50 -5.65 -2.06
CA LEU A 146 10.94 -6.67 -1.11
C LEU A 146 12.46 -6.57 -0.95
N PRO A 147 12.99 -6.62 0.28
CA PRO A 147 14.42 -6.52 0.53
C PRO A 147 15.19 -7.77 0.05
N SER A 148 16.51 -7.66 -0.04
CA SER A 148 17.38 -8.78 -0.41
C SER A 148 17.37 -9.91 0.61
N THR A 149 17.01 -9.59 1.85
CA THR A 149 16.99 -10.51 3.00
C THR A 149 15.70 -11.32 3.12
N VAL A 150 14.65 -11.01 2.32
CA VAL A 150 13.39 -11.73 2.39
C VAL A 150 13.57 -13.18 1.93
N ASN A 151 13.12 -14.12 2.75
CA ASN A 151 13.20 -15.54 2.48
C ASN A 151 11.86 -16.27 2.61
N ARG A 152 10.84 -15.61 3.17
CA ARG A 152 9.51 -16.20 3.37
C ARG A 152 8.39 -15.17 3.27
N ILE A 153 7.31 -15.54 2.58
CA ILE A 153 6.10 -14.74 2.44
C ILE A 153 4.91 -15.61 2.85
N GLU A 154 4.20 -15.18 3.89
CA GLU A 154 3.14 -15.97 4.50
C GLU A 154 1.78 -15.78 3.80
N LYS A 155 0.81 -16.56 4.24
CA LYS A 155 -0.57 -16.63 3.74
C LYS A 155 -1.16 -15.25 3.52
N ARG A 156 -1.62 -14.98 2.29
CA ARG A 156 -2.31 -13.74 1.90
C ARG A 156 -1.58 -12.45 2.28
N ALA A 157 -0.24 -12.49 2.38
CA ALA A 157 0.55 -11.34 2.80
C ALA A 157 0.23 -10.07 2.00
N PHE A 158 -0.03 -10.19 0.72
CA PHE A 158 -0.36 -9.12 -0.21
C PHE A 158 -1.81 -9.22 -0.74
N SER A 159 -2.76 -9.57 0.12
CA SER A 159 -4.19 -9.44 -0.18
C SER A 159 -4.58 -7.96 -0.10
N VAL A 160 -4.04 -7.18 -1.03
CA VAL A 160 -4.40 -5.77 -1.19
C VAL A 160 -5.87 -5.66 -1.58
N SER A 161 -6.50 -4.55 -1.22
CA SER A 161 -7.92 -4.33 -1.50
C SER A 161 -8.14 -4.31 -3.01
N SER A 162 -8.64 -5.42 -3.56
CA SER A 162 -9.39 -5.31 -4.79
C SER A 162 -10.80 -4.90 -4.38
N LEU A 163 -11.14 -3.65 -4.43
CA LEU A 163 -12.53 -3.23 -4.55
C LEU A 163 -13.03 -3.69 -5.93
N ALA A 164 -13.15 -5.01 -6.10
CA ALA A 164 -14.02 -5.56 -7.08
C ALA A 164 -15.46 -5.21 -6.63
N ILE A 165 -15.85 -3.95 -6.82
CA ILE A 165 -17.26 -3.60 -6.90
C ILE A 165 -17.77 -4.49 -8.03
N ALA A 166 -18.65 -5.40 -7.69
CA ALA A 166 -19.23 -6.37 -8.61
C ALA A 166 -19.60 -5.67 -9.94
N GLY A 167 -18.86 -5.97 -11.01
CA GLY A 167 -19.11 -5.45 -12.35
C GLY A 167 -18.14 -4.39 -12.88
N SER A 168 -17.18 -3.89 -12.11
CA SER A 168 -16.15 -2.97 -12.61
C SER A 168 -14.82 -3.71 -12.74
N TYR A 169 -14.46 -4.10 -13.95
CA TYR A 169 -13.16 -4.73 -14.30
C TYR A 169 -11.99 -3.73 -14.36
N LEU A 170 -12.16 -2.53 -13.81
CA LEU A 170 -11.13 -1.49 -13.78
C LEU A 170 -10.58 -1.35 -12.37
N ASN A 171 -9.76 -2.29 -11.95
CA ASN A 171 -9.04 -2.22 -10.69
C ASN A 171 -7.69 -1.52 -10.92
N THR A 172 -7.71 -0.19 -10.99
CA THR A 172 -6.51 0.62 -11.15
C THR A 172 -5.68 0.73 -9.87
N ASP A 173 -6.22 0.26 -8.73
CA ASP A 173 -5.64 0.47 -7.40
C ASP A 173 -5.02 -0.81 -6.78
N ALA A 174 -4.94 -1.89 -7.56
CA ALA A 174 -4.33 -3.15 -7.11
C ALA A 174 -2.80 -3.12 -7.23
N LEU A 175 -2.13 -3.93 -6.41
CA LEU A 175 -0.70 -4.19 -6.53
C LEU A 175 -0.37 -4.62 -7.97
N SER A 176 0.35 -3.78 -8.70
CA SER A 176 0.67 -3.99 -10.11
C SER A 176 2.13 -4.38 -10.33
N ASN A 177 3.01 -4.02 -9.39
CA ASN A 177 4.45 -4.24 -9.52
C ASN A 177 5.06 -4.72 -8.20
N VAL A 178 5.84 -5.78 -8.28
CA VAL A 178 6.65 -6.32 -7.18
C VAL A 178 8.11 -6.30 -7.58
N PHE A 179 8.93 -5.61 -6.80
CA PHE A 179 10.39 -5.65 -6.92
C PHE A 179 10.91 -6.53 -5.82
N CYS A 180 11.52 -7.66 -6.17
CA CYS A 180 12.12 -8.57 -5.21
C CYS A 180 13.64 -8.55 -5.39
N LYS A 181 14.37 -8.00 -4.40
CA LYS A 181 15.84 -7.92 -4.42
C LYS A 181 16.51 -9.25 -4.05
N ALA A 182 15.74 -10.26 -3.59
CA ALA A 182 16.29 -11.56 -3.20
C ALA A 182 16.80 -12.33 -4.41
N MET A 183 18.03 -12.85 -4.32
CA MET A 183 18.65 -13.69 -5.37
C MET A 183 18.01 -15.07 -5.47
N THR A 184 17.48 -15.57 -4.38
CA THR A 184 16.73 -16.84 -4.33
C THR A 184 15.26 -16.55 -4.12
N PRO A 185 14.34 -17.14 -4.91
CA PRO A 185 12.92 -16.95 -4.71
C PRO A 185 12.50 -17.29 -3.26
N PRO A 186 11.90 -16.34 -2.53
CA PRO A 186 11.39 -16.61 -1.19
C PRO A 186 10.40 -17.78 -1.15
N GLU A 187 10.41 -18.53 -0.05
CA GLU A 187 9.37 -19.52 0.22
C GLU A 187 8.00 -18.81 0.30
N VAL A 188 7.01 -19.36 -0.37
CA VAL A 188 5.65 -18.81 -0.36
C VAL A 188 4.69 -19.77 0.32
N ILE A 189 3.88 -19.23 1.25
CA ILE A 189 2.90 -20.00 1.99
C ILE A 189 1.50 -19.56 1.57
N TRP A 190 0.82 -20.44 0.89
CA TRP A 190 -0.60 -20.40 0.55
C TRP A 190 -1.11 -19.05 -0.01
N ASN A 191 -0.89 -18.83 -1.31
CA ASN A 191 -1.36 -17.67 -2.09
C ASN A 191 -1.04 -16.31 -1.40
N PRO A 192 0.25 -15.94 -1.27
CA PRO A 192 0.61 -14.67 -0.66
C PRO A 192 0.19 -13.46 -1.49
N PHE A 193 0.10 -13.58 -2.80
CA PHE A 193 -0.39 -12.53 -3.70
C PHE A 193 -1.75 -12.92 -4.28
N VAL A 194 -2.65 -11.95 -4.38
CA VAL A 194 -3.91 -12.12 -5.10
C VAL A 194 -3.62 -11.93 -6.59
N GLU A 195 -4.04 -12.91 -7.40
CA GLU A 195 -3.98 -12.85 -8.87
C GLU A 195 -2.59 -12.42 -9.41
N PRO A 196 -1.49 -13.16 -9.10
CA PRO A 196 -0.14 -12.79 -9.55
C PRO A 196 -0.01 -12.67 -11.07
N GLU A 197 -0.93 -13.27 -11.85
CA GLU A 197 -1.04 -13.16 -13.30
C GLU A 197 -1.32 -11.74 -13.81
N TYR A 198 -1.67 -10.81 -12.94
CA TYR A 198 -1.83 -9.38 -13.27
C TYR A 198 -0.70 -8.51 -12.73
N ILE A 199 0.30 -9.09 -12.05
CA ILE A 199 1.39 -8.38 -11.39
C ILE A 199 2.69 -8.57 -12.19
N ASP A 200 3.42 -7.49 -12.44
CA ASP A 200 4.78 -7.55 -12.98
C ASP A 200 5.79 -7.76 -11.86
N LEU A 201 6.66 -8.75 -12.04
CA LEU A 201 7.73 -9.07 -11.10
C LEU A 201 9.08 -8.64 -11.66
N TYR A 202 9.82 -7.89 -10.87
CA TYR A 202 11.18 -7.45 -11.15
C TYR A 202 12.14 -8.09 -10.15
N VAL A 203 13.15 -8.78 -10.65
CA VAL A 203 14.16 -9.51 -9.86
C VAL A 203 15.56 -9.24 -10.39
N PRO A 204 16.63 -9.53 -9.63
CA PRO A 204 18.00 -9.44 -10.17
C PRO A 204 18.15 -10.27 -11.44
N GLU A 205 18.86 -9.72 -12.44
CA GLU A 205 18.97 -10.34 -13.77
C GLU A 205 19.47 -11.78 -13.70
N GLU A 206 20.44 -12.03 -12.82
CA GLU A 206 21.07 -13.34 -12.64
C GLU A 206 20.12 -14.37 -12.02
N SER A 207 19.06 -13.92 -11.36
CA SER A 207 18.08 -14.81 -10.71
C SER A 207 16.80 -14.98 -11.53
N ALA A 208 16.60 -14.23 -12.60
CA ALA A 208 15.35 -14.20 -13.36
C ALA A 208 14.91 -15.59 -13.84
N ASP A 209 15.83 -16.42 -14.34
CA ASP A 209 15.52 -17.77 -14.78
C ASP A 209 15.15 -18.68 -13.61
N THR A 210 15.73 -18.49 -12.44
CA THR A 210 15.36 -19.24 -11.23
C THR A 210 13.91 -18.93 -10.85
N TYR A 211 13.51 -17.64 -10.86
CA TYR A 211 12.13 -17.24 -10.59
C TYR A 211 11.14 -17.78 -11.63
N ARG A 212 11.49 -17.76 -12.94
CA ARG A 212 10.66 -18.32 -14.02
C ARG A 212 10.45 -19.83 -13.90
N ASN A 213 11.40 -20.54 -13.29
CA ASN A 213 11.35 -22.00 -13.11
C ASN A 213 10.85 -22.42 -11.71
N THR A 214 10.58 -21.49 -10.80
CA THR A 214 10.09 -21.79 -9.46
C THR A 214 8.56 -21.78 -9.43
N ASP A 215 7.97 -22.86 -8.91
CA ASP A 215 6.53 -22.97 -8.71
C ASP A 215 6.02 -21.78 -7.89
N TYR A 216 4.83 -21.33 -8.17
CA TYR A 216 4.22 -20.09 -7.72
C TYR A 216 4.76 -18.85 -8.43
N TRP A 217 6.07 -18.52 -8.38
CA TRP A 217 6.67 -17.31 -8.95
C TRP A 217 6.50 -17.20 -10.46
N LYS A 218 6.53 -18.33 -11.18
CA LYS A 218 6.24 -18.42 -12.63
C LYS A 218 4.84 -17.95 -13.04
N ARG A 219 3.93 -17.75 -12.06
CA ARG A 219 2.56 -17.27 -12.32
C ARG A 219 2.46 -15.77 -12.53
N PHE A 220 3.48 -15.00 -12.16
CA PHE A 220 3.47 -13.55 -12.39
C PHE A 220 3.36 -13.22 -13.88
N ARG A 221 2.63 -12.12 -14.20
CA ARG A 221 2.37 -11.69 -15.59
C ARG A 221 3.65 -11.61 -16.40
N THR A 222 4.66 -10.95 -15.85
CA THR A 222 6.01 -10.87 -16.42
C THR A 222 7.05 -11.06 -15.33
N ILE A 223 8.23 -11.56 -15.70
CA ILE A 223 9.40 -11.62 -14.82
C ILE A 223 10.55 -10.94 -15.57
N ASN A 224 10.88 -9.71 -15.15
CA ASN A 224 11.90 -8.90 -15.78
C ASN A 224 13.17 -8.90 -14.90
N GLY A 225 14.26 -9.43 -15.44
CA GLY A 225 15.54 -9.33 -14.75
C GLY A 225 15.99 -7.87 -14.63
N THR A 226 16.53 -7.50 -13.48
CA THR A 226 17.07 -6.18 -13.20
C THR A 226 18.55 -6.29 -12.82
N LYS A 227 19.39 -5.33 -13.22
CA LYS A 227 20.83 -5.33 -12.88
C LYS A 227 21.07 -4.70 -11.51
N GLY A 228 21.44 -5.49 -10.50
CA GLY A 228 21.80 -5.03 -9.17
C GLY A 228 20.76 -4.10 -8.56
N ASP A 229 21.18 -3.03 -7.89
CA ASP A 229 20.28 -2.00 -7.34
C ASP A 229 19.59 -1.14 -8.42
N SER A 230 19.96 -1.31 -9.69
CA SER A 230 19.39 -0.55 -10.79
C SER A 230 17.94 -0.93 -11.13
N GLY A 231 17.40 -2.04 -10.58
CA GLY A 231 15.99 -2.38 -10.73
C GLY A 231 15.03 -1.32 -10.22
N ILE A 232 15.43 -0.60 -9.17
CA ILE A 232 14.68 0.56 -8.69
C ILE A 232 14.90 1.77 -9.61
N GLN A 233 16.03 1.83 -10.32
CA GLN A 233 16.29 2.90 -11.29
C GLN A 233 15.58 2.66 -12.63
N GLN A 234 15.27 1.41 -13.00
CA GLN A 234 14.42 1.14 -14.17
C GLN A 234 12.94 1.43 -13.92
N MET A 235 12.50 1.43 -12.66
CA MET A 235 11.23 2.07 -12.29
C MET A 235 11.31 3.60 -12.28
N LYS A 236 12.49 4.17 -12.42
CA LYS A 236 12.60 5.58 -12.77
C LYS A 236 12.02 5.91 -14.12
N GLN A 237 11.15 5.04 -14.64
CA GLN A 237 10.46 5.40 -15.85
C GLN A 237 8.96 5.13 -15.76
N SER A 238 8.38 5.58 -14.73
CA SER A 238 7.50 6.75 -14.89
C SER A 238 8.38 7.87 -15.41
N PRO A 239 8.07 8.48 -16.55
CA PRO A 239 8.84 9.59 -17.01
C PRO A 239 9.11 10.46 -15.80
N ASN A 240 10.38 10.88 -15.60
CA ASN A 240 10.73 11.74 -14.49
C ASN A 240 9.89 13.00 -14.74
N LEU A 241 8.69 13.01 -14.19
CA LEU A 241 7.71 14.05 -14.43
C LEU A 241 7.74 14.94 -13.20
N GLU A 242 8.35 16.09 -13.37
CA GLU A 242 8.36 17.16 -12.38
C GLU A 242 7.32 18.19 -12.76
N SER A 243 6.58 18.68 -11.76
CA SER A 243 5.62 19.74 -11.98
C SER A 243 5.54 20.63 -10.75
N TRP A 244 5.50 21.94 -10.97
CA TRP A 244 5.38 22.95 -9.92
C TRP A 244 4.63 24.16 -10.43
N ILE A 245 4.12 24.98 -9.50
CA ILE A 245 3.52 26.28 -9.84
C ILE A 245 4.38 27.37 -9.20
N GLU A 246 4.80 28.31 -10.03
CA GLU A 246 5.56 29.45 -9.62
C GLU A 246 5.05 30.71 -10.34
N ASN A 247 4.76 31.78 -9.60
CA ASN A 247 4.24 33.06 -10.14
C ASN A 247 2.99 32.86 -11.04
N ASP A 248 2.04 32.04 -10.59
CA ASP A 248 0.82 31.69 -11.34
C ASP A 248 1.10 31.03 -12.71
N ILE A 249 2.24 30.39 -12.88
CA ILE A 249 2.59 29.58 -14.04
C ILE A 249 2.80 28.13 -13.58
N LEU A 250 2.08 27.20 -14.21
CA LEU A 250 2.31 25.75 -14.09
C LEU A 250 3.45 25.36 -15.03
N TYR A 251 4.47 24.73 -14.50
CA TYR A 251 5.58 24.12 -15.24
C TYR A 251 5.48 22.61 -15.16
N ILE A 252 5.80 21.94 -16.27
CA ILE A 252 5.88 20.48 -16.37
C ILE A 252 7.13 20.14 -17.16
N GLU A 253 7.98 19.33 -16.56
CA GLU A 253 9.17 18.76 -17.19
C GLU A 253 9.12 17.23 -17.13
N CYS A 254 9.41 16.58 -18.23
CA CYS A 254 9.37 15.15 -18.39
C CYS A 254 10.62 14.69 -19.14
N ASP A 255 11.23 13.57 -18.77
CA ASP A 255 12.38 13.00 -19.50
C ASP A 255 11.95 12.30 -20.81
N GLU A 256 10.66 12.04 -21.00
CA GLU A 256 10.07 11.57 -22.25
C GLU A 256 9.23 12.69 -22.92
N THR A 257 9.08 12.63 -24.23
CA THR A 257 8.18 13.53 -24.94
C THR A 257 6.73 13.30 -24.50
N MET A 258 6.08 14.34 -24.00
CA MET A 258 4.67 14.31 -23.64
C MET A 258 3.82 14.35 -24.91
N SER A 259 2.76 13.53 -24.97
CA SER A 259 1.81 13.52 -26.09
C SER A 259 0.51 14.24 -25.75
N LYS A 260 0.15 14.28 -24.47
CA LYS A 260 -1.08 14.92 -24.01
C LYS A 260 -0.97 15.35 -22.56
N ILE A 261 -1.55 16.52 -22.26
CA ILE A 261 -1.74 16.99 -20.89
C ILE A 261 -3.20 17.32 -20.68
N THR A 262 -3.75 16.98 -19.51
CA THR A 262 -5.10 17.36 -19.10
C THR A 262 -5.07 17.85 -17.65
N VAL A 263 -5.77 18.94 -17.36
CA VAL A 263 -5.86 19.56 -16.02
C VAL A 263 -7.31 19.54 -15.56
N TYR A 264 -7.54 18.99 -14.35
CA TYR A 264 -8.87 18.85 -13.74
C TYR A 264 -8.91 19.48 -12.35
N ASP A 265 -10.11 19.74 -11.85
CA ASP A 265 -10.35 19.92 -10.41
C ASP A 265 -10.56 18.57 -9.70
N THR A 266 -10.74 18.63 -8.40
CA THR A 266 -11.04 17.45 -7.57
C THR A 266 -12.41 16.82 -7.83
N ASN A 267 -13.30 17.48 -8.57
CA ASN A 267 -14.62 16.98 -8.98
C ASN A 267 -14.59 16.31 -10.35
N GLY A 268 -13.42 16.33 -11.03
CA GLY A 268 -13.24 15.80 -12.37
C GLY A 268 -13.61 16.77 -13.50
N THR A 269 -13.81 18.06 -13.17
CA THR A 269 -14.06 19.09 -14.21
C THR A 269 -12.75 19.40 -14.92
N CYS A 270 -12.72 19.19 -16.24
CA CYS A 270 -11.56 19.51 -17.07
C CYS A 270 -11.48 21.00 -17.33
N PHE A 271 -10.39 21.64 -16.92
CA PHE A 271 -10.12 23.06 -17.20
C PHE A 271 -9.31 23.28 -18.45
N TRP A 272 -8.41 22.37 -18.74
CA TRP A 272 -7.57 22.45 -19.92
C TRP A 272 -7.15 21.06 -20.40
N GLN A 273 -7.05 20.90 -21.71
CA GLN A 273 -6.53 19.71 -22.35
C GLN A 273 -5.87 20.10 -23.67
N GLY A 274 -4.70 19.54 -23.94
CA GLY A 274 -3.98 19.77 -25.19
C GLY A 274 -3.03 18.64 -25.55
N ASP A 275 -2.79 18.50 -26.85
CA ASP A 275 -1.76 17.61 -27.39
C ASP A 275 -0.43 18.37 -27.35
N ILE A 276 0.59 17.70 -26.75
CA ILE A 276 1.93 18.26 -26.53
C ILE A 276 2.91 17.35 -27.26
N HIS A 277 3.95 17.92 -27.86
CA HIS A 277 5.02 17.17 -28.51
C HIS A 277 6.40 17.60 -28.01
N GLU A 278 6.44 17.97 -26.74
CA GLU A 278 7.63 18.50 -26.06
C GLU A 278 7.84 17.78 -24.73
N ASN A 279 9.05 17.87 -24.20
CA ASN A 279 9.39 17.31 -22.90
C ASN A 279 9.39 18.36 -21.77
N LYS A 280 9.18 19.62 -22.10
CA LYS A 280 8.97 20.74 -21.18
C LYS A 280 7.80 21.59 -21.66
N TRP A 281 6.90 21.90 -20.75
CA TRP A 281 5.72 22.68 -21.08
C TRP A 281 5.31 23.56 -19.91
N HIS A 282 4.69 24.68 -20.19
CA HIS A 282 4.19 25.59 -19.17
C HIS A 282 2.94 26.34 -19.63
N MET A 283 2.10 26.72 -18.65
CA MET A 283 0.93 27.56 -18.89
C MET A 283 0.58 28.43 -17.69
N ALA A 284 -0.09 29.56 -17.94
CA ALA A 284 -0.61 30.40 -16.89
C ALA A 284 -1.81 29.74 -16.20
N THR A 285 -1.84 29.80 -14.84
CA THR A 285 -2.92 29.22 -14.02
C THR A 285 -3.91 30.24 -13.49
N GLY A 286 -3.80 31.51 -13.93
CA GLY A 286 -4.63 32.61 -13.41
C GLY A 286 -6.14 32.43 -13.58
N GLU A 287 -6.59 31.62 -14.54
CA GLU A 287 -8.00 31.29 -14.77
C GLU A 287 -8.43 29.98 -14.04
N PHE A 288 -7.51 29.27 -13.40
CA PHE A 288 -7.82 28.05 -12.69
C PHE A 288 -8.31 28.34 -11.26
N PRO A 289 -9.20 27.51 -10.71
CA PRO A 289 -9.63 27.68 -9.34
C PRO A 289 -8.44 27.55 -8.39
N LYS A 290 -8.41 28.35 -7.33
CA LYS A 290 -7.43 28.16 -6.26
C LYS A 290 -7.78 26.89 -5.50
N GLY A 291 -6.76 26.09 -5.19
CA GLY A 291 -6.88 24.82 -4.48
C GLY A 291 -6.17 23.70 -5.20
N VAL A 292 -6.71 22.49 -5.09
CA VAL A 292 -6.07 21.30 -5.65
C VAL A 292 -6.44 21.11 -7.11
N LEU A 293 -5.43 21.04 -7.96
CA LEU A 293 -5.52 20.63 -9.35
C LEU A 293 -5.01 19.19 -9.53
N LEU A 294 -5.65 18.44 -10.39
CA LEU A 294 -5.21 17.13 -10.86
C LEU A 294 -4.67 17.28 -12.28
N LEU A 295 -3.44 16.86 -12.47
CA LEU A 295 -2.73 16.92 -13.74
C LEU A 295 -2.54 15.51 -14.27
N GLU A 296 -3.02 15.25 -15.47
CA GLU A 296 -2.79 14.01 -16.18
C GLU A 296 -1.87 14.25 -17.36
N VAL A 297 -0.75 13.55 -17.42
CA VAL A 297 0.24 13.61 -18.49
C VAL A 297 0.35 12.25 -19.17
N THR A 298 0.20 12.22 -20.48
CA THR A 298 0.45 11.05 -21.32
C THR A 298 1.70 11.28 -22.15
N THR A 299 2.63 10.32 -22.17
CA THR A 299 3.83 10.39 -23.00
C THR A 299 3.60 9.81 -24.40
N SER A 300 4.51 10.07 -25.32
CA SER A 300 4.49 9.50 -26.68
C SER A 300 4.58 7.97 -26.68
N GLY A 301 5.15 7.36 -25.62
CA GLY A 301 5.15 5.92 -25.37
C GLY A 301 3.80 5.37 -24.89
N GLY A 302 2.76 6.23 -24.73
CA GLY A 302 1.42 5.85 -24.25
C GLY A 302 1.32 5.70 -22.74
N LYS A 303 2.35 6.05 -21.99
CA LYS A 303 2.35 5.99 -20.54
C LYS A 303 1.60 7.19 -19.97
N ARG A 304 0.75 6.94 -18.97
CA ARG A 304 -0.12 7.94 -18.34
C ARG A 304 0.32 8.13 -16.88
N THR A 305 0.48 9.36 -16.47
CA THR A 305 0.86 9.73 -15.10
C THR A 305 -0.06 10.84 -14.60
N GLU A 306 -0.55 10.69 -13.37
CA GLU A 306 -1.39 11.68 -12.71
C GLU A 306 -0.62 12.31 -11.54
N ILE A 307 -0.73 13.63 -11.40
CA ILE A 307 -0.08 14.41 -10.35
C ILE A 307 -1.10 15.34 -9.70
N LYS A 308 -0.94 15.55 -8.40
CA LYS A 308 -1.73 16.49 -7.63
C LYS A 308 -0.89 17.73 -7.33
N LEU A 309 -1.40 18.91 -7.66
CA LEU A 309 -0.78 20.20 -7.44
C LEU A 309 -1.65 21.10 -6.57
N LEU A 310 -1.03 22.02 -5.86
CA LEU A 310 -1.72 23.10 -5.15
C LEU A 310 -1.53 24.40 -5.96
N ASN A 311 -2.65 24.99 -6.43
CA ASN A 311 -2.70 26.27 -7.18
C ASN A 311 -3.02 27.44 -6.23
#